data_2d21c0dd8d13fdb51f2487ee818fed53
#
_entry.id   2d21c0dd8d13fdb51f2487ee818fed53
#
_cell.length_a   1.000
_cell.length_b   1.000
_cell.length_c   1.000
_cell.angle_alpha   90.00
_cell.angle_beta   90.00
_cell.angle_gamma   90.00
#
_symmetry.space_group_name_H-M   'P 1'
#
loop_
_entity.id
_entity.type
_entity.pdbx_description
1 polymer ?
#
loop_
_entity_poly.entity_id
_entity_poly.type
_entity_poly.pdbx_seq_one_letter_code
_entity_poly.pdbx_strand_id
1 'polypeptide(L)'
;MNEDLTEAIALGHDLGHTPFGHAGERALNKIFSEGFAHQKQSVRIVEKLEKGGRGLNLTWEVRDGILNHQLSGNPSTLEGKVVRYADKIAYINHDVDDSIRAGIIREEDLPDTYTDILGHSTRERLNTLIHDIVNQSKDKPDIQMSEDVEFAFRGMR
;
A
#
# COMPACT_ATOMS: atom_id res chain seq x y z
N MET A 1 -1.89 -13.70 -13.57
CA MET A 1 -1.13 -13.31 -12.36
C MET A 1 -0.97 -14.54 -11.48
N ASN A 2 0.08 -14.55 -10.68
CA ASN A 2 0.39 -15.66 -9.77
C ASN A 2 -0.07 -15.28 -8.35
N GLU A 3 -1.04 -16.02 -7.80
CA GLU A 3 -1.61 -15.75 -6.47
C GLU A 3 -0.59 -15.93 -5.35
N ASP A 4 0.23 -16.97 -5.42
CA ASP A 4 1.27 -17.25 -4.41
C ASP A 4 2.32 -16.12 -4.35
N LEU A 5 2.69 -15.55 -5.50
CA LEU A 5 3.59 -14.41 -5.57
C LEU A 5 2.96 -13.17 -4.94
N THR A 6 1.68 -12.90 -5.23
CA THR A 6 0.93 -11.78 -4.65
C THR A 6 0.85 -11.91 -3.13
N GLU A 7 0.49 -13.10 -2.63
CA GLU A 7 0.40 -13.39 -1.20
C GLU A 7 1.76 -13.22 -0.50
N ALA A 8 2.83 -13.76 -1.08
CA ALA A 8 4.18 -13.65 -0.51
C ALA A 8 4.63 -12.18 -0.38
N ILE A 9 4.35 -11.35 -1.39
CA ILE A 9 4.64 -9.91 -1.36
C ILE A 9 3.80 -9.23 -0.27
N ALA A 10 2.49 -9.52 -0.25
CA ALA A 10 1.56 -8.94 0.73
C ALA A 10 1.92 -9.28 2.17
N LEU A 11 2.36 -10.52 2.45
CA LEU A 11 2.81 -10.92 3.79
C LEU A 11 4.13 -10.27 4.20
N GLY A 12 4.98 -9.96 3.23
CA GLY A 12 6.33 -9.46 3.49
C GLY A 12 6.48 -7.94 3.52
N HIS A 13 5.55 -7.19 2.91
CA HIS A 13 5.78 -5.78 2.58
C HIS A 13 6.04 -4.90 3.82
N ASP A 14 5.36 -5.13 4.93
CA ASP A 14 5.37 -4.29 6.13
C ASP A 14 6.14 -4.91 7.34
N LEU A 15 6.86 -6.01 7.16
CA LEU A 15 7.63 -6.66 8.24
C LEU A 15 8.64 -5.72 8.92
N GLY A 16 9.15 -4.75 8.19
CA GLY A 16 10.12 -3.77 8.68
C GLY A 16 9.50 -2.51 9.30
N HIS A 17 8.18 -2.47 9.46
CA HIS A 17 7.51 -1.29 10.00
C HIS A 17 7.91 -1.04 11.47
N THR A 18 8.04 0.24 11.82
CA THR A 18 8.45 0.66 13.15
C THR A 18 7.26 0.72 14.11
N PRO A 19 7.48 0.62 15.44
CA PRO A 19 6.47 1.07 16.41
C PRO A 19 6.03 2.50 16.09
N PHE A 20 4.75 2.80 16.27
CA PHE A 20 4.11 4.08 15.93
C PHE A 20 4.08 4.40 14.42
N GLY A 21 4.12 3.39 13.56
CA GLY A 21 3.94 3.53 12.12
C GLY A 21 4.89 4.54 11.48
N HIS A 22 4.41 5.33 10.54
CA HIS A 22 5.19 6.35 9.84
C HIS A 22 5.78 7.45 10.76
N ALA A 23 5.17 7.70 11.93
CA ALA A 23 5.75 8.64 12.91
C ALA A 23 7.06 8.09 13.47
N GLY A 24 7.08 6.81 13.83
CA GLY A 24 8.30 6.11 14.27
C GLY A 24 9.35 6.05 13.16
N GLU A 25 8.94 5.75 11.93
CA GLU A 25 9.84 5.76 10.77
C GLU A 25 10.51 7.11 10.57
N ARG A 26 9.72 8.22 10.60
CA ARG A 26 10.28 9.57 10.51
C ARG A 26 11.26 9.88 11.65
N ALA A 27 10.97 9.44 12.87
CA ALA A 27 11.85 9.62 14.02
C ALA A 27 13.17 8.86 13.82
N LEU A 28 13.11 7.58 13.46
CA LEU A 28 14.31 6.77 13.19
C LEU A 28 15.13 7.33 12.02
N ASN A 29 14.47 7.74 10.95
CA ASN A 29 15.15 8.32 9.79
C ASN A 29 15.94 9.60 10.12
N LYS A 30 15.53 10.35 11.15
CA LYS A 30 16.24 11.56 11.60
C LYS A 30 17.49 11.26 12.43
N ILE A 31 17.46 10.18 13.21
CA ILE A 31 18.55 9.89 14.17
C ILE A 31 19.53 8.85 13.65
N PHE A 32 19.14 8.04 12.68
CA PHE A 32 20.01 7.03 12.09
C PHE A 32 20.76 7.63 10.88
N SER A 33 22.09 7.62 10.95
CA SER A 33 22.96 8.32 9.98
C SER A 33 22.80 7.83 8.54
N GLU A 34 22.45 6.55 8.35
CA GLU A 34 22.24 5.96 7.02
C GLU A 34 20.79 6.13 6.53
N GLY A 35 19.94 6.79 7.33
CA GLY A 35 18.51 6.88 7.08
C GLY A 35 17.77 5.58 7.34
N PHE A 36 16.46 5.65 7.53
CA PHE A 36 15.60 4.50 7.75
C PHE A 36 14.39 4.53 6.83
N ALA A 37 14.06 3.38 6.25
CA ALA A 37 12.86 3.18 5.45
C ALA A 37 12.35 1.74 5.69
N HIS A 38 11.06 1.60 6.04
CA HIS A 38 10.48 0.31 6.44
C HIS A 38 10.57 -0.73 5.33
N GLN A 39 10.37 -0.38 4.07
CA GLN A 39 10.48 -1.33 2.96
C GLN A 39 11.90 -1.89 2.79
N LYS A 40 12.93 -1.09 3.05
CA LYS A 40 14.33 -1.57 3.07
C LYS A 40 14.56 -2.50 4.26
N GLN A 41 13.99 -2.16 5.41
CA GLN A 41 14.05 -2.99 6.60
C GLN A 41 13.27 -4.29 6.40
N SER A 42 12.11 -4.28 5.73
CA SER A 42 11.38 -5.51 5.37
C SER A 42 12.25 -6.46 4.55
N VAL A 43 12.90 -5.96 3.50
CA VAL A 43 13.84 -6.76 2.71
C VAL A 43 15.00 -7.28 3.57
N ARG A 44 15.57 -6.43 4.44
CA ARG A 44 16.66 -6.87 5.34
C ARG A 44 16.21 -7.98 6.30
N ILE A 45 14.99 -7.93 6.82
CA ILE A 45 14.43 -8.96 7.69
C ILE A 45 14.38 -10.29 6.94
N VAL A 46 13.75 -10.34 5.77
CA VAL A 46 13.57 -11.57 5.02
C VAL A 46 14.87 -12.12 4.43
N GLU A 47 15.86 -11.27 4.12
CA GLU A 47 17.14 -11.70 3.55
C GLU A 47 18.19 -12.07 4.59
N LYS A 48 18.19 -11.40 5.76
CA LYS A 48 19.35 -11.45 6.66
C LYS A 48 19.01 -11.77 8.11
N LEU A 49 17.81 -11.50 8.61
CA LEU A 49 17.51 -11.67 10.02
C LEU A 49 16.76 -12.98 10.31
N GLU A 50 15.84 -13.34 9.42
CA GLU A 50 15.07 -14.57 9.59
C GLU A 50 15.93 -15.83 9.61
N LYS A 51 15.38 -16.91 10.19
CA LYS A 51 16.02 -18.23 10.34
C LYS A 51 17.42 -18.17 10.96
N GLY A 52 17.60 -17.33 11.97
CA GLY A 52 18.88 -17.20 12.68
C GLY A 52 19.99 -16.63 11.80
N GLY A 53 19.67 -15.65 10.97
CA GLY A 53 20.64 -14.95 10.13
C GLY A 53 20.84 -15.54 8.73
N ARG A 54 20.08 -16.59 8.37
CA ARG A 54 20.20 -17.25 7.06
C ARG A 54 19.26 -16.66 6.00
N GLY A 55 18.26 -15.93 6.43
CA GLY A 55 17.19 -15.41 5.58
C GLY A 55 16.22 -16.48 5.07
N LEU A 56 15.20 -16.05 4.36
CA LEU A 56 14.13 -16.91 3.83
C LEU A 56 14.42 -17.44 2.42
N ASN A 57 15.47 -16.97 1.76
CA ASN A 57 15.80 -17.32 0.37
C ASN A 57 14.63 -17.07 -0.61
N LEU A 58 13.98 -15.91 -0.50
CA LEU A 58 12.88 -15.52 -1.38
C LEU A 58 13.37 -15.21 -2.78
N THR A 59 12.49 -15.39 -3.77
CA THR A 59 12.78 -15.03 -5.15
C THR A 59 12.99 -13.52 -5.31
N TRP A 60 13.59 -13.12 -6.41
CA TRP A 60 13.83 -11.72 -6.70
C TRP A 60 12.50 -10.94 -6.80
N GLU A 61 11.48 -11.52 -7.42
CA GLU A 61 10.16 -10.90 -7.63
C GLU A 61 9.46 -10.58 -6.31
N VAL A 62 9.55 -11.47 -5.31
CA VAL A 62 9.00 -11.21 -3.97
C VAL A 62 9.73 -10.03 -3.32
N ARG A 63 11.06 -10.02 -3.37
CA ARG A 63 11.89 -8.96 -2.78
C ARG A 63 11.69 -7.62 -3.47
N ASP A 64 11.56 -7.61 -4.80
CA ASP A 64 11.25 -6.44 -5.59
C ASP A 64 9.87 -5.87 -5.20
N GLY A 65 8.85 -6.73 -5.09
CA GLY A 65 7.52 -6.32 -4.65
C GLY A 65 7.53 -5.72 -3.24
N ILE A 66 8.22 -6.35 -2.29
CA ILE A 66 8.40 -5.83 -0.91
C ILE A 66 9.09 -4.46 -0.92
N LEU A 67 10.17 -4.31 -1.69
CA LEU A 67 10.96 -3.07 -1.72
C LEU A 67 10.19 -1.90 -2.34
N ASN A 68 9.38 -2.18 -3.35
CA ASN A 68 8.76 -1.17 -4.21
C ASN A 68 7.24 -1.00 -3.98
N HIS A 69 6.66 -1.53 -2.89
CA HIS A 69 5.21 -1.43 -2.63
C HIS A 69 4.74 0.00 -2.32
N GLN A 70 5.63 0.92 -1.95
CA GLN A 70 5.27 2.31 -1.69
C GLN A 70 4.83 3.06 -2.95
N LEU A 71 4.11 4.20 -2.78
CA LEU A 71 3.64 5.02 -3.90
C LEU A 71 4.75 5.52 -4.82
N SER A 72 5.91 5.82 -4.27
CA SER A 72 7.10 6.24 -5.03
C SER A 72 7.83 5.08 -5.71
N GLY A 73 7.50 3.84 -5.31
CA GLY A 73 8.08 2.64 -5.90
C GLY A 73 7.38 2.24 -7.19
N ASN A 74 8.05 1.42 -7.99
CA ASN A 74 7.50 0.84 -9.20
C ASN A 74 7.88 -0.64 -9.28
N PRO A 75 7.06 -1.53 -8.69
CA PRO A 75 7.29 -2.97 -8.75
C PRO A 75 7.38 -3.45 -10.20
N SER A 76 8.29 -4.37 -10.46
CA SER A 76 8.53 -4.90 -11.81
C SER A 76 7.49 -5.91 -12.25
N THR A 77 6.77 -6.52 -11.29
CA THR A 77 5.72 -7.51 -11.57
C THR A 77 4.32 -6.91 -11.42
N LEU A 78 3.34 -7.48 -12.11
CA LEU A 78 1.93 -7.08 -11.96
C LEU A 78 1.43 -7.38 -10.53
N GLU A 79 1.88 -8.48 -9.94
CA GLU A 79 1.58 -8.88 -8.57
C GLU A 79 2.05 -7.84 -7.55
N GLY A 80 3.27 -7.34 -7.70
CA GLY A 80 3.79 -6.25 -6.88
C GLY A 80 2.98 -4.95 -7.05
N LYS A 81 2.55 -4.64 -8.27
CA LYS A 81 1.67 -3.49 -8.55
C LYS A 81 0.30 -3.65 -7.90
N VAL A 82 -0.28 -4.84 -7.91
CA VAL A 82 -1.55 -5.13 -7.21
C VAL A 82 -1.40 -4.90 -5.72
N VAL A 83 -0.34 -5.43 -5.09
CA VAL A 83 -0.09 -5.21 -3.65
C VAL A 83 0.08 -3.72 -3.34
N ARG A 84 0.81 -2.99 -4.18
CA ARG A 84 0.99 -1.53 -4.04
C ARG A 84 -0.34 -0.77 -4.05
N TYR A 85 -1.29 -1.12 -4.93
CA TYR A 85 -2.62 -0.51 -4.94
C TYR A 85 -3.45 -0.95 -3.74
N ALA A 86 -3.45 -2.25 -3.42
CA ALA A 86 -4.21 -2.79 -2.30
C ALA A 86 -3.79 -2.15 -0.96
N ASP A 87 -2.48 -2.03 -0.70
CA ASP A 87 -1.94 -1.33 0.47
C ASP A 87 -2.46 0.10 0.58
N LYS A 88 -2.44 0.87 -0.52
CA LYS A 88 -2.91 2.26 -0.51
C LYS A 88 -4.42 2.40 -0.34
N ILE A 89 -5.19 1.52 -0.96
CA ILE A 89 -6.65 1.48 -0.81
C ILE A 89 -7.00 1.17 0.65
N ALA A 90 -6.34 0.18 1.26
CA ALA A 90 -6.53 -0.16 2.66
C ALA A 90 -6.15 1.02 3.57
N TYR A 91 -4.97 1.59 3.39
CA TYR A 91 -4.46 2.70 4.18
C TYR A 91 -5.42 3.90 4.20
N ILE A 92 -5.81 4.41 3.03
CA ILE A 92 -6.68 5.60 2.95
C ILE A 92 -8.05 5.33 3.59
N ASN A 93 -8.66 4.16 3.33
CA ASN A 93 -9.96 3.84 3.90
C ASN A 93 -9.89 3.63 5.42
N HIS A 94 -8.83 3.01 5.93
CA HIS A 94 -8.63 2.87 7.37
C HIS A 94 -8.37 4.22 8.06
N ASP A 95 -7.58 5.11 7.46
CA ASP A 95 -7.35 6.44 8.02
C ASP A 95 -8.63 7.27 8.11
N VAL A 96 -9.50 7.22 7.09
CA VAL A 96 -10.82 7.86 7.12
C VAL A 96 -11.70 7.25 8.22
N ASP A 97 -11.83 5.93 8.27
CA ASP A 97 -12.65 5.24 9.29
C ASP A 97 -12.15 5.52 10.71
N ASP A 98 -10.86 5.51 10.93
CA ASP A 98 -10.25 5.79 12.24
C ASP A 98 -10.45 7.25 12.64
N SER A 99 -10.36 8.20 11.70
CA SER A 99 -10.61 9.61 11.94
C SER A 99 -12.08 9.87 12.30
N ILE A 100 -13.01 9.20 11.63
CA ILE A 100 -14.45 9.27 11.95
C ILE A 100 -14.72 8.64 13.33
N ARG A 101 -14.17 7.47 13.60
CA ARG A 101 -14.31 6.76 14.88
C ARG A 101 -13.74 7.57 16.06
N ALA A 102 -12.65 8.29 15.83
CA ALA A 102 -12.04 9.19 16.80
C ALA A 102 -12.80 10.51 16.96
N GLY A 103 -13.83 10.78 16.16
CA GLY A 103 -14.60 12.01 16.18
C GLY A 103 -13.81 13.26 15.71
N ILE A 104 -12.75 13.03 14.90
CA ILE A 104 -11.94 14.11 14.34
C ILE A 104 -12.64 14.72 13.12
N ILE A 105 -13.25 13.89 12.29
CA ILE A 105 -14.07 14.27 11.13
C ILE A 105 -15.36 13.45 11.12
N ARG A 106 -16.31 13.85 10.30
CA ARG A 106 -17.52 13.10 9.96
C ARG A 106 -17.48 12.73 8.49
N GLU A 107 -18.25 11.75 8.06
CA GLU A 107 -18.34 11.37 6.63
C GLU A 107 -18.71 12.58 5.75
N GLU A 108 -19.61 13.43 6.24
CA GLU A 108 -20.06 14.66 5.55
C GLU A 108 -19.01 15.78 5.47
N ASP A 109 -17.88 15.65 6.18
CA ASP A 109 -16.77 16.61 6.11
C ASP A 109 -15.78 16.25 4.97
N LEU A 110 -15.96 15.06 4.35
CA LEU A 110 -15.17 14.67 3.18
C LEU A 110 -15.61 15.47 1.95
N PRO A 111 -14.67 15.92 1.11
CA PRO A 111 -15.01 16.73 -0.07
C PRO A 111 -15.89 15.98 -1.09
N ASP A 112 -17.04 16.54 -1.43
CA ASP A 112 -17.99 15.98 -2.44
C ASP A 112 -17.29 15.67 -3.76
N THR A 113 -16.33 16.48 -4.18
CA THR A 113 -15.52 16.27 -5.40
C THR A 113 -14.91 14.85 -5.47
N TYR A 114 -14.60 14.24 -4.33
CA TYR A 114 -14.01 12.90 -4.28
C TYR A 114 -15.06 11.84 -3.93
N THR A 115 -15.96 12.15 -3.01
CA THR A 115 -16.99 11.19 -2.56
C THR A 115 -18.05 10.92 -3.62
N ASP A 116 -18.37 11.89 -4.49
CA ASP A 116 -19.26 11.68 -5.65
C ASP A 116 -18.69 10.66 -6.65
N ILE A 117 -17.36 10.57 -6.76
CA ILE A 117 -16.69 9.61 -7.64
C ILE A 117 -16.50 8.26 -6.95
N LEU A 118 -16.01 8.26 -5.69
CA LEU A 118 -15.60 7.05 -5.00
C LEU A 118 -16.73 6.40 -4.21
N GLY A 119 -17.71 7.18 -3.72
CA GLY A 119 -18.79 6.75 -2.84
C GLY A 119 -18.75 7.42 -1.47
N HIS A 120 -19.92 7.47 -0.82
CA HIS A 120 -20.16 8.14 0.46
C HIS A 120 -20.06 7.21 1.68
N SER A 121 -19.48 6.03 1.50
CA SER A 121 -19.19 5.08 2.59
C SER A 121 -17.95 4.28 2.27
N THR A 122 -17.26 3.77 3.30
CA THR A 122 -16.10 2.89 3.13
C THR A 122 -16.39 1.71 2.21
N ARG A 123 -17.58 1.11 2.33
CA ARG A 123 -18.00 0.01 1.46
C ARG A 123 -18.08 0.43 -0.01
N GLU A 124 -18.69 1.57 -0.28
CA GLU A 124 -18.83 2.10 -1.65
C GLU A 124 -17.46 2.47 -2.22
N ARG A 125 -16.63 3.17 -1.44
CA ARG A 125 -15.25 3.53 -1.84
C ARG A 125 -14.43 2.31 -2.21
N LEU A 126 -14.42 1.29 -1.36
CA LEU A 126 -13.71 0.03 -1.64
C LEU A 126 -14.24 -0.65 -2.91
N ASN A 127 -15.56 -0.73 -3.04
CA ASN A 127 -16.18 -1.34 -4.21
C ASN A 127 -15.81 -0.60 -5.50
N THR A 128 -15.91 0.73 -5.52
CA THR A 128 -15.53 1.56 -6.68
C THR A 128 -14.07 1.37 -7.05
N LEU A 129 -13.17 1.49 -6.09
CA LEU A 129 -11.72 1.38 -6.32
C LEU A 129 -11.32 0.00 -6.86
N ILE A 130 -11.84 -1.07 -6.24
CA ILE A 130 -11.50 -2.44 -6.66
C ILE A 130 -12.06 -2.72 -8.06
N HIS A 131 -13.33 -2.39 -8.32
CA HIS A 131 -13.94 -2.64 -9.62
C HIS A 131 -13.31 -1.80 -10.73
N ASP A 132 -12.95 -0.54 -10.44
CA ASP A 132 -12.28 0.30 -11.42
C ASP A 132 -10.92 -0.28 -11.80
N ILE A 133 -10.06 -0.64 -10.83
CA ILE A 133 -8.77 -1.26 -11.10
C ILE A 133 -8.93 -2.53 -11.94
N VAL A 134 -9.85 -3.42 -11.58
CA VAL A 134 -10.08 -4.65 -12.32
C VAL A 134 -10.49 -4.36 -13.76
N ASN A 135 -11.45 -3.46 -13.96
CA ASN A 135 -11.96 -3.12 -15.29
C ASN A 135 -10.91 -2.40 -16.14
N GLN A 136 -10.16 -1.48 -15.54
CA GLN A 136 -9.14 -0.71 -16.26
C GLN A 136 -7.87 -1.53 -16.58
N SER A 137 -7.58 -2.56 -15.78
CA SER A 137 -6.39 -3.38 -15.98
C SER A 137 -6.64 -4.65 -16.81
N LYS A 138 -7.91 -5.04 -17.01
CA LYS A 138 -8.27 -6.23 -17.77
C LYS A 138 -7.68 -6.18 -19.19
N ASP A 139 -7.02 -7.25 -19.57
CA ASP A 139 -6.38 -7.42 -20.90
C ASP A 139 -5.31 -6.34 -21.23
N LYS A 140 -4.77 -5.68 -20.21
CA LYS A 140 -3.67 -4.71 -20.35
C LYS A 140 -2.38 -5.23 -19.69
N PRO A 141 -1.22 -4.77 -20.14
CA PRO A 141 0.08 -5.18 -19.59
C PRO A 141 0.45 -4.45 -18.28
N ASP A 142 -0.49 -3.71 -17.69
CA ASP A 142 -0.26 -2.92 -16.48
C ASP A 142 -1.49 -2.89 -15.56
N ILE A 143 -1.28 -2.52 -14.29
CA ILE A 143 -2.33 -2.28 -13.30
C ILE A 143 -2.55 -0.78 -13.20
N GLN A 144 -3.79 -0.35 -13.42
CA GLN A 144 -4.12 1.08 -13.48
C GLN A 144 -5.56 1.36 -13.03
N MET A 145 -5.83 2.61 -12.70
CA MET A 145 -7.16 3.18 -12.46
C MET A 145 -7.59 4.05 -13.65
N SER A 146 -8.88 4.37 -13.74
CA SER A 146 -9.35 5.45 -14.59
C SER A 146 -8.86 6.81 -14.06
N GLU A 147 -8.78 7.82 -14.94
CA GLU A 147 -8.27 9.14 -14.57
C GLU A 147 -9.08 9.80 -13.44
N ASP A 148 -10.42 9.70 -13.50
CA ASP A 148 -11.31 10.28 -12.50
C ASP A 148 -11.16 9.59 -11.14
N VAL A 149 -11.09 8.24 -11.12
CA VAL A 149 -10.92 7.48 -9.89
C VAL A 149 -9.54 7.71 -9.30
N GLU A 150 -8.48 7.76 -10.11
CA GLU A 150 -7.14 8.08 -9.65
C GLU A 150 -7.04 9.49 -9.07
N PHE A 151 -7.68 10.48 -9.72
CA PHE A 151 -7.77 11.84 -9.21
C PHE A 151 -8.42 11.90 -7.84
N ALA A 152 -9.62 11.30 -7.70
CA ALA A 152 -10.34 11.28 -6.44
C ALA A 152 -9.59 10.50 -5.35
N PHE A 153 -9.00 9.35 -5.69
CA PHE A 153 -8.19 8.54 -4.78
C PHE A 153 -6.97 9.29 -4.26
N ARG A 154 -6.28 10.05 -5.11
CA ARG A 154 -5.14 10.89 -4.68
C ARG A 154 -5.59 12.07 -3.81
N GLY A 155 -6.78 12.63 -4.09
CA GLY A 155 -7.33 13.75 -3.34
C GLY A 155 -7.83 13.39 -1.94
N MET A 156 -8.24 12.14 -1.72
CA MET A 156 -8.64 11.61 -0.40
C MET A 156 -7.46 11.39 0.56
N ARG A 157 -6.24 11.51 0.10
CA ARG A 157 -5.00 11.37 0.87
C ARG A 157 -4.58 12.70 1.51
#